data_9444b65f57b63d9070792325f364561c
#
_entry.id   9444b65f57b63d9070792325f364561c
#
_cell.length_a   1.000
_cell.length_b   1.000
_cell.length_c   1.000
_cell.angle_alpha   90.00
_cell.angle_beta   90.00
_cell.angle_gamma   90.00
#
_symmetry.space_group_name_H-M   'P 1'
#
loop_
_entity.id
_entity.type
_entity.pdbx_description
1 polymer ?
#
loop_
_entity_poly.entity_id
_entity_poly.type
_entity_poly.pdbx_seq_one_letter_code
_entity_poly.pdbx_strand_id
1 'polypeptide(L)'
;MYHSIRPGQKWLDTSGKPIQAHAGNIWYEDGVFYWYGENKEFTDGRNKIWTWGIRYYSSTDLYNWKDEGLLIEPDPEDKKSPVYPRRKLDRPHIIRSRRTGKYVCWVKYCDKPSFTIFEADQFSGPYRIVRSFYQPYGKKCGDFDLSVDENTGTAYLYMECDHRDVVSCKLSDDYLQVEGDYKVHYDHVKPPYTEVNPQS
;
A
#
# COMPACT_ATOMS: atom_id res chain seq x y z
N MET A 1 -3.92 6.28 -27.51
CA MET A 1 -3.90 7.32 -26.48
C MET A 1 -5.33 7.56 -26.03
N TYR A 2 -5.59 7.53 -24.73
CA TYR A 2 -6.93 7.75 -24.18
C TYR A 2 -7.13 9.23 -23.87
N HIS A 3 -8.40 9.68 -23.96
CA HIS A 3 -8.81 11.06 -23.63
C HIS A 3 -9.89 11.09 -22.54
N SER A 4 -10.19 9.93 -21.98
CA SER A 4 -11.18 9.77 -20.89
C SER A 4 -10.99 8.44 -20.17
N ILE A 5 -11.45 8.37 -18.94
CA ILE A 5 -11.62 7.11 -18.20
C ILE A 5 -12.76 6.32 -18.84
N ARG A 6 -12.57 5.01 -19.04
CA ARG A 6 -13.55 4.09 -19.65
C ARG A 6 -13.98 3.02 -18.65
N PRO A 7 -14.98 3.27 -17.82
CA PRO A 7 -15.45 2.32 -16.84
C PRO A 7 -15.87 0.98 -17.47
N GLY A 8 -15.59 -0.13 -16.78
CA GLY A 8 -15.95 -1.48 -17.24
C GLY A 8 -15.05 -2.06 -18.35
N GLN A 9 -14.04 -1.35 -18.79
CA GLN A 9 -13.03 -1.85 -19.73
C GLN A 9 -11.71 -2.15 -19.00
N LYS A 10 -10.93 -3.09 -19.56
CA LYS A 10 -9.55 -3.29 -19.08
C LYS A 10 -8.74 -2.00 -19.28
N TRP A 11 -8.11 -1.56 -18.22
CA TRP A 11 -7.23 -0.41 -18.30
C TRP A 11 -5.85 -0.86 -18.77
N LEU A 12 -5.42 -0.33 -19.90
CA LEU A 12 -4.17 -0.69 -20.54
C LEU A 12 -3.15 0.46 -20.38
N ASP A 13 -1.89 0.09 -20.23
CA ASP A 13 -0.78 1.03 -20.30
C ASP A 13 -0.54 1.53 -21.74
N THR A 14 0.42 2.44 -21.91
CA THR A 14 0.78 3.01 -23.21
C THR A 14 1.38 1.98 -24.17
N SER A 15 1.79 0.81 -23.71
CA SER A 15 2.26 -0.31 -24.52
C SER A 15 1.16 -1.29 -24.89
N GLY A 16 -0.07 -1.09 -24.38
CA GLY A 16 -1.23 -1.96 -24.62
C GLY A 16 -1.33 -3.16 -23.68
N LYS A 17 -0.55 -3.20 -22.59
CA LYS A 17 -0.65 -4.25 -21.58
C LYS A 17 -1.60 -3.85 -20.45
N PRO A 18 -2.30 -4.81 -19.81
CA PRO A 18 -3.13 -4.52 -18.64
C PRO A 18 -2.30 -3.92 -17.49
N ILE A 19 -2.83 -2.86 -16.88
CA ILE A 19 -2.21 -2.24 -15.71
C ILE A 19 -2.26 -3.21 -14.52
N GLN A 20 -1.16 -3.30 -13.80
CA GLN A 20 -0.92 -4.16 -12.63
C GLN A 20 -0.61 -3.31 -11.39
N ALA A 21 -1.57 -2.48 -10.99
CA ALA A 21 -1.47 -1.63 -9.81
C ALA A 21 -2.67 -1.89 -8.87
N HIS A 22 -2.83 -3.15 -8.46
CA HIS A 22 -3.98 -3.59 -7.67
C HIS A 22 -3.89 -3.07 -6.24
N ALA A 23 -5.03 -2.63 -5.67
CA ALA A 23 -5.19 -2.20 -4.28
C ALA A 23 -4.11 -1.22 -3.78
N GLY A 24 -3.59 -0.39 -4.66
CA GLY A 24 -2.59 0.62 -4.35
C GLY A 24 -3.18 2.03 -4.30
N ASN A 25 -2.33 3.02 -4.61
CA ASN A 25 -2.69 4.43 -4.54
C ASN A 25 -2.03 5.21 -5.67
N ILE A 26 -2.32 6.51 -5.74
CA ILE A 26 -1.68 7.46 -6.66
C ILE A 26 -0.88 8.46 -5.84
N TRP A 27 0.41 8.60 -6.16
CA TRP A 27 1.28 9.66 -5.68
C TRP A 27 1.39 10.74 -6.74
N TYR A 28 1.35 12.01 -6.33
CA TYR A 28 1.56 13.15 -7.23
C TYR A 28 2.78 13.94 -6.81
N GLU A 29 3.70 14.17 -7.73
CA GLU A 29 4.91 14.96 -7.51
C GLU A 29 5.38 15.58 -8.83
N ASP A 30 5.75 16.85 -8.77
CA ASP A 30 6.35 17.60 -9.89
C ASP A 30 5.60 17.51 -11.24
N GLY A 31 4.27 17.52 -11.18
CA GLY A 31 3.43 17.47 -12.39
C GLY A 31 3.18 16.06 -12.93
N VAL A 32 3.68 15.02 -12.25
CA VAL A 32 3.53 13.62 -12.63
C VAL A 32 2.73 12.86 -11.60
N PHE A 33 1.77 12.07 -12.06
CA PHE A 33 1.03 11.11 -11.25
C PHE A 33 1.71 9.75 -11.34
N TYR A 34 1.90 9.08 -10.21
CA TYR A 34 2.47 7.75 -10.11
C TYR A 34 1.43 6.81 -9.50
N TRP A 35 0.86 5.93 -10.31
CA TRP A 35 -0.06 4.90 -9.85
C TRP A 35 0.74 3.65 -9.51
N TYR A 36 0.70 3.20 -8.27
CA TYR A 36 1.41 2.02 -7.81
C TYR A 36 0.48 1.05 -7.10
N GLY A 37 0.83 -0.22 -7.12
CA GLY A 37 0.03 -1.27 -6.47
C GLY A 37 0.62 -2.65 -6.64
N GLU A 38 -0.12 -3.64 -6.17
CA GLU A 38 0.28 -5.04 -6.25
C GLU A 38 0.35 -5.49 -7.71
N ASN A 39 1.48 -6.10 -8.08
CA ASN A 39 1.61 -6.74 -9.39
C ASN A 39 0.98 -8.15 -9.35
N LYS A 40 -0.13 -8.32 -10.03
CA LYS A 40 -0.85 -9.60 -10.16
C LYS A 40 -0.57 -10.33 -11.48
N GLU A 41 0.39 -9.87 -12.29
CA GLU A 41 0.68 -10.40 -13.63
C GLU A 41 0.88 -11.93 -13.65
N PHE A 42 1.52 -12.48 -12.62
CA PHE A 42 1.80 -13.92 -12.51
C PHE A 42 0.83 -14.67 -11.61
N THR A 43 -0.28 -14.05 -11.18
CA THR A 43 -1.28 -14.66 -10.32
C THR A 43 -2.35 -15.34 -11.18
N ASP A 44 -2.43 -16.67 -11.14
CA ASP A 44 -3.41 -17.46 -11.90
C ASP A 44 -4.47 -18.15 -11.02
N GLY A 45 -4.43 -17.88 -9.69
CA GLY A 45 -5.32 -18.48 -8.70
C GLY A 45 -4.98 -19.93 -8.32
N ARG A 46 -3.99 -20.57 -8.97
CA ARG A 46 -3.59 -21.99 -8.75
C ARG A 46 -2.14 -22.12 -8.29
N ASN A 47 -1.24 -21.28 -8.80
CA ASN A 47 0.21 -21.32 -8.52
C ASN A 47 0.60 -20.81 -7.13
N LYS A 48 -0.36 -20.32 -6.34
CA LYS A 48 -0.18 -19.72 -5.01
C LYS A 48 0.63 -18.43 -5.01
N ILE A 49 0.98 -17.87 -6.16
CA ILE A 49 1.56 -16.54 -6.26
C ILE A 49 0.47 -15.53 -5.93
N TRP A 50 0.71 -14.67 -4.94
CA TRP A 50 -0.22 -13.62 -4.56
C TRP A 50 0.15 -12.27 -5.17
N THR A 51 1.43 -11.92 -5.08
CA THR A 51 1.94 -10.64 -5.57
C THR A 51 3.36 -10.83 -6.08
N TRP A 52 3.64 -10.33 -7.27
CA TRP A 52 5.00 -10.32 -7.83
C TRP A 52 5.62 -8.93 -7.66
N GLY A 53 5.82 -8.52 -6.40
CA GLY A 53 6.29 -7.19 -6.06
C GLY A 53 5.26 -6.09 -6.23
N ILE A 54 5.68 -4.85 -6.07
CA ILE A 54 4.86 -3.65 -6.27
C ILE A 54 5.28 -3.00 -7.58
N ARG A 55 4.33 -2.82 -8.50
CA ARG A 55 4.57 -2.18 -9.79
C ARG A 55 4.06 -0.75 -9.78
N TYR A 56 4.64 0.13 -10.61
CA TYR A 56 4.16 1.48 -10.73
C TYR A 56 4.17 1.98 -12.18
N TYR A 57 3.38 3.01 -12.39
CA TYR A 57 3.15 3.64 -13.68
C TYR A 57 3.19 5.14 -13.49
N SER A 58 3.65 5.87 -14.52
CA SER A 58 3.62 7.34 -14.56
C SER A 58 2.60 7.86 -15.56
N SER A 59 2.01 9.02 -15.26
CA SER A 59 1.08 9.72 -16.14
C SER A 59 1.11 11.23 -15.86
N THR A 60 0.86 12.04 -16.89
CA THR A 60 0.64 13.48 -16.74
C THR A 60 -0.81 13.88 -16.91
N ASP A 61 -1.70 12.92 -17.23
CA ASP A 61 -3.09 13.20 -17.60
C ASP A 61 -4.13 12.26 -16.91
N LEU A 62 -3.67 11.27 -16.11
CA LEU A 62 -4.48 10.24 -15.45
C LEU A 62 -5.18 9.26 -16.42
N TYR A 63 -4.97 9.37 -17.69
CA TYR A 63 -5.58 8.51 -18.72
C TYR A 63 -4.59 7.57 -19.36
N ASN A 64 -3.36 8.05 -19.59
CA ASN A 64 -2.31 7.35 -20.31
C ASN A 64 -1.17 7.06 -19.34
N TRP A 65 -1.03 5.80 -18.99
CA TRP A 65 -0.09 5.33 -17.98
C TRP A 65 1.08 4.60 -18.63
N LYS A 66 2.29 5.09 -18.41
CA LYS A 66 3.52 4.44 -18.84
C LYS A 66 3.98 3.49 -17.74
N ASP A 67 4.28 2.25 -18.11
CA ASP A 67 4.88 1.26 -17.19
C ASP A 67 6.32 1.66 -16.87
N GLU A 68 6.62 1.85 -15.60
CA GLU A 68 7.96 2.18 -15.09
C GLU A 68 8.65 0.96 -14.42
N GLY A 69 7.99 -0.20 -14.39
CA GLY A 69 8.54 -1.43 -13.82
C GLY A 69 8.15 -1.66 -12.36
N LEU A 70 9.01 -2.38 -11.65
CA LEU A 70 8.78 -2.70 -10.23
C LEU A 70 9.35 -1.61 -9.33
N LEU A 71 8.53 -1.16 -8.39
CA LEU A 71 8.90 -0.25 -7.33
C LEU A 71 9.54 -0.98 -6.15
N ILE A 72 9.00 -2.17 -5.86
CA ILE A 72 9.54 -3.11 -4.87
C ILE A 72 9.63 -4.48 -5.54
N GLU A 73 10.85 -4.98 -5.63
CA GLU A 73 11.14 -6.28 -6.24
C GLU A 73 10.68 -7.43 -5.34
N PRO A 74 10.17 -8.54 -5.91
CA PRO A 74 9.94 -9.76 -5.16
C PRO A 74 11.26 -10.48 -4.85
N ASP A 75 11.25 -11.32 -3.83
CA ASP A 75 12.34 -12.25 -3.52
C ASP A 75 11.82 -13.68 -3.65
N PRO A 76 11.87 -14.30 -4.83
CA PRO A 76 11.34 -15.63 -5.06
C PRO A 76 12.21 -16.75 -4.45
N GLU A 77 13.45 -16.47 -4.10
CA GLU A 77 14.39 -17.46 -3.59
C GLU A 77 14.30 -17.63 -2.07
N ASP A 78 14.02 -16.55 -1.31
CA ASP A 78 13.87 -16.63 0.14
C ASP A 78 12.40 -16.70 0.57
N LYS A 79 11.94 -17.91 0.94
CA LYS A 79 10.60 -18.14 1.47
C LYS A 79 10.31 -17.42 2.80
N LYS A 80 11.33 -16.94 3.51
CA LYS A 80 11.19 -16.17 4.74
C LYS A 80 11.09 -14.68 4.47
N SER A 81 11.52 -14.24 3.30
CA SER A 81 11.45 -12.86 2.87
C SER A 81 10.02 -12.32 2.95
N PRO A 82 9.82 -11.10 3.47
CA PRO A 82 8.51 -10.46 3.46
C PRO A 82 8.00 -10.17 2.04
N VAL A 83 8.86 -10.13 1.04
CA VAL A 83 8.48 -9.93 -0.38
C VAL A 83 8.49 -11.23 -1.19
N TYR A 84 8.48 -12.39 -0.52
CA TYR A 84 8.32 -13.67 -1.20
C TYR A 84 6.96 -13.73 -1.93
N PRO A 85 6.90 -14.11 -3.22
CA PRO A 85 5.68 -13.99 -4.04
C PRO A 85 4.43 -14.69 -3.52
N ARG A 86 4.58 -15.71 -2.67
CA ARG A 86 3.46 -16.42 -2.05
C ARG A 86 3.04 -15.86 -0.68
N ARG A 87 3.76 -14.87 -0.15
CA ARG A 87 3.26 -14.07 0.96
C ARG A 87 2.11 -13.21 0.46
N LYS A 88 1.07 -13.09 1.24
CA LYS A 88 -0.08 -12.28 0.87
C LYS A 88 0.17 -10.80 1.16
N LEU A 89 1.22 -10.27 0.52
CA LEU A 89 1.56 -8.85 0.53
C LEU A 89 0.45 -8.07 -0.17
N ASP A 90 -0.05 -7.03 0.46
CA ASP A 90 -1.29 -6.38 0.08
C ASP A 90 -1.27 -4.88 0.42
N ARG A 91 -1.98 -4.06 -0.37
CA ARG A 91 -2.27 -2.65 -0.12
C ARG A 91 -1.03 -1.82 0.20
N PRO A 92 -0.10 -1.59 -0.74
CA PRO A 92 0.99 -0.65 -0.54
C PRO A 92 0.46 0.78 -0.39
N HIS A 93 0.98 1.52 0.60
CA HIS A 93 0.68 2.93 0.77
C HIS A 93 1.97 3.69 1.05
N ILE A 94 2.25 4.73 0.26
CA ILE A 94 3.47 5.55 0.33
C ILE A 94 3.13 6.93 0.86
N ILE A 95 3.92 7.39 1.83
CA ILE A 95 3.94 8.76 2.34
C ILE A 95 5.38 9.27 2.38
N ARG A 96 5.57 10.59 2.35
CA ARG A 96 6.91 11.20 2.43
C ARG A 96 7.10 11.91 3.74
N SER A 97 8.12 11.53 4.51
CA SER A 97 8.47 12.18 5.77
C SER A 97 9.03 13.57 5.50
N ARG A 98 8.41 14.59 6.09
CA ARG A 98 8.93 15.97 6.01
C ARG A 98 10.24 16.15 6.76
N ARG A 99 10.44 15.37 7.82
CA ARG A 99 11.65 15.46 8.62
C ARG A 99 12.86 14.85 7.92
N THR A 100 12.69 13.67 7.33
CA THR A 100 13.80 12.93 6.71
C THR A 100 13.90 13.16 5.20
N GLY A 101 12.82 13.64 4.57
CA GLY A 101 12.66 13.72 3.13
C GLY A 101 12.43 12.38 2.44
N LYS A 102 12.47 11.28 3.18
CA LYS A 102 12.36 9.92 2.63
C LYS A 102 10.93 9.50 2.33
N TYR A 103 10.78 8.67 1.34
CA TYR A 103 9.54 7.96 1.02
C TYR A 103 9.44 6.70 1.85
N VAL A 104 8.32 6.54 2.54
CA VAL A 104 8.05 5.40 3.42
C VAL A 104 6.83 4.66 2.88
N CYS A 105 7.01 3.39 2.57
CA CYS A 105 5.95 2.52 2.08
C CYS A 105 5.57 1.50 3.14
N TRP A 106 4.32 1.52 3.57
CA TRP A 106 3.74 0.48 4.41
C TRP A 106 2.99 -0.50 3.53
N VAL A 107 3.15 -1.78 3.81
CA VAL A 107 2.45 -2.86 3.09
C VAL A 107 1.93 -3.87 4.09
N LYS A 108 0.69 -4.28 3.93
CA LYS A 108 0.00 -5.24 4.80
C LYS A 108 0.23 -6.68 4.36
N TYR A 109 0.08 -7.62 5.27
CA TYR A 109 -0.04 -9.05 4.99
C TYR A 109 -1.41 -9.58 5.42
N CYS A 110 -2.04 -10.39 4.54
CA CYS A 110 -3.29 -11.05 4.87
C CYS A 110 -3.10 -12.38 5.62
N ASP A 111 -1.99 -13.10 5.35
CA ASP A 111 -1.70 -14.40 5.99
C ASP A 111 -1.04 -14.27 7.36
N LYS A 112 -0.46 -13.13 7.64
CA LYS A 112 0.13 -12.78 8.94
C LYS A 112 -0.19 -11.32 9.24
N PRO A 113 -1.37 -11.02 9.81
CA PRO A 113 -1.88 -9.67 9.99
C PRO A 113 -0.87 -8.71 10.64
N SER A 114 -0.08 -8.03 9.82
CA SER A 114 1.06 -7.20 10.20
C SER A 114 1.47 -6.30 9.03
N PHE A 115 2.40 -5.40 9.25
CA PHE A 115 2.98 -4.56 8.22
C PHE A 115 4.45 -4.90 7.96
N THR A 116 4.90 -4.70 6.73
CA THR A 116 6.31 -4.46 6.41
C THR A 116 6.45 -3.03 5.94
N ILE A 117 7.52 -2.38 6.41
CA ILE A 117 7.79 -0.97 6.18
C ILE A 117 9.09 -0.87 5.40
N PHE A 118 9.03 -0.14 4.31
CA PHE A 118 10.15 0.13 3.43
C PHE A 118 10.44 1.62 3.41
N GLU A 119 11.68 2.01 3.13
CA GLU A 119 12.03 3.39 2.86
C GLU A 119 12.92 3.53 1.63
N ALA A 120 12.85 4.69 1.00
CA ALA A 120 13.69 5.09 -0.14
C ALA A 120 14.01 6.58 -0.08
N ASP A 121 15.08 6.99 -0.75
CA ASP A 121 15.45 8.41 -0.88
C ASP A 121 14.68 9.10 -2.03
N GLN A 122 14.16 8.32 -2.99
CA GLN A 122 13.35 8.80 -4.11
C GLN A 122 12.08 7.97 -4.22
N PHE A 123 11.01 8.56 -4.80
CA PHE A 123 9.77 7.82 -5.03
C PHE A 123 9.99 6.53 -5.83
N SER A 124 10.81 6.58 -6.87
CA SER A 124 11.14 5.43 -7.72
C SER A 124 12.04 4.37 -7.05
N GLY A 125 12.44 4.57 -5.80
CA GLY A 125 13.30 3.64 -5.07
C GLY A 125 14.80 3.89 -5.29
N PRO A 126 15.67 2.91 -5.01
CA PRO A 126 15.31 1.58 -4.49
C PRO A 126 14.76 1.61 -3.07
N TYR A 127 13.71 0.84 -2.83
CA TYR A 127 13.14 0.67 -1.50
C TYR A 127 13.87 -0.42 -0.72
N ARG A 128 14.23 -0.13 0.52
CA ARG A 128 14.82 -1.10 1.45
C ARG A 128 13.89 -1.42 2.59
N ILE A 129 13.87 -2.66 3.04
CA ILE A 129 13.09 -3.07 4.21
C ILE A 129 13.71 -2.47 5.45
N VAL A 130 12.91 -1.75 6.23
CA VAL A 130 13.31 -1.20 7.54
C VAL A 130 12.74 -2.05 8.66
N ARG A 131 11.51 -2.53 8.49
CA ARG A 131 10.82 -3.31 9.51
C ARG A 131 9.92 -4.35 8.86
N SER A 132 9.97 -5.59 9.34
CA SER A 132 9.15 -6.69 8.84
C SER A 132 8.20 -7.21 9.92
N PHE A 133 7.01 -7.62 9.49
CA PHE A 133 6.00 -8.26 10.32
C PHE A 133 5.64 -7.46 11.58
N TYR A 134 5.59 -6.14 11.43
CA TYR A 134 5.30 -5.21 12.50
C TYR A 134 3.80 -5.20 12.82
N GLN A 135 3.47 -5.38 14.10
CA GLN A 135 2.12 -5.27 14.62
C GLN A 135 2.04 -4.09 15.59
N PRO A 136 1.52 -2.94 15.18
CA PRO A 136 1.30 -1.81 16.08
C PRO A 136 0.50 -2.24 17.30
N TYR A 137 1.00 -1.94 18.49
CA TYR A 137 0.38 -2.30 19.77
C TYR A 137 0.08 -3.80 19.96
N GLY A 138 0.76 -4.68 19.20
CA GLY A 138 0.50 -6.12 19.21
C GLY A 138 -0.84 -6.53 18.58
N LYS A 139 -1.52 -5.60 17.88
CA LYS A 139 -2.82 -5.86 17.24
C LYS A 139 -2.66 -6.53 15.88
N LYS A 140 -3.63 -7.35 15.52
CA LYS A 140 -3.73 -7.88 14.15
C LYS A 140 -4.20 -6.76 13.23
N CYS A 141 -3.44 -6.53 12.16
CA CYS A 141 -3.66 -5.44 11.23
C CYS A 141 -4.57 -5.89 10.08
N GLY A 142 -5.69 -5.21 9.92
CA GLY A 142 -6.59 -5.34 8.78
C GLY A 142 -6.29 -4.31 7.69
N ASP A 143 -7.31 -3.86 7.00
CA ASP A 143 -7.20 -2.80 6.00
C ASP A 143 -6.78 -1.50 6.67
N PHE A 144 -6.04 -0.68 5.94
CA PHE A 144 -5.45 0.52 6.53
C PHE A 144 -5.31 1.65 5.51
N ASP A 145 -5.10 2.82 6.06
CA ASP A 145 -4.73 4.01 5.32
C ASP A 145 -3.72 4.84 6.11
N LEU A 146 -2.93 5.64 5.41
CA LEU A 146 -2.00 6.60 5.97
C LEU A 146 -2.38 8.00 5.53
N SER A 147 -2.35 8.95 6.43
CA SER A 147 -2.53 10.36 6.09
C SER A 147 -1.43 11.22 6.70
N VAL A 148 -1.10 12.31 6.03
CA VAL A 148 -0.17 13.33 6.52
C VAL A 148 -0.92 14.65 6.60
N ASP A 149 -0.92 15.28 7.77
CA ASP A 149 -1.36 16.65 7.92
C ASP A 149 -0.34 17.58 7.24
N GLU A 150 -0.75 18.20 6.16
CA GLU A 150 0.12 19.05 5.37
C GLU A 150 0.64 20.30 6.11
N ASN A 151 -0.06 20.76 7.14
CA ASN A 151 0.37 21.93 7.90
C ASN A 151 1.48 21.59 8.90
N THR A 152 1.35 20.46 9.58
CA THR A 152 2.25 20.06 10.68
C THR A 152 3.28 19.02 10.25
N GLY A 153 3.05 18.28 9.18
CA GLY A 153 3.83 17.10 8.79
C GLY A 153 3.59 15.89 9.70
N THR A 154 2.58 15.94 10.56
CA THR A 154 2.23 14.80 11.41
C THR A 154 1.53 13.74 10.57
N ALA A 155 2.03 12.51 10.62
CA ALA A 155 1.40 11.39 9.94
C ALA A 155 0.57 10.54 10.90
N TYR A 156 -0.47 9.95 10.36
CA TYR A 156 -1.41 9.09 11.09
C TYR A 156 -1.62 7.78 10.33
N LEU A 157 -1.71 6.69 11.10
CA LEU A 157 -2.18 5.39 10.65
C LEU A 157 -3.63 5.22 11.09
N TYR A 158 -4.48 4.82 10.17
CA TYR A 158 -5.82 4.32 10.41
C TYR A 158 -5.83 2.85 10.01
N MET A 159 -6.20 1.96 10.90
CA MET A 159 -6.23 0.53 10.57
C MET A 159 -7.43 -0.17 11.21
N GLU A 160 -7.95 -1.13 10.49
CA GLU A 160 -8.90 -2.11 11.02
C GLU A 160 -8.18 -3.14 11.88
N CYS A 161 -8.80 -3.54 12.98
CA CYS A 161 -8.31 -4.58 13.88
C CYS A 161 -9.35 -5.68 14.06
N ASP A 162 -8.98 -6.92 13.73
CA ASP A 162 -9.80 -8.13 13.93
C ASP A 162 -11.22 -8.06 13.29
N HIS A 163 -11.39 -7.29 12.21
CA HIS A 163 -12.69 -7.01 11.55
C HIS A 163 -13.76 -6.45 12.50
N ARG A 164 -13.34 -5.66 13.49
CA ARG A 164 -14.23 -5.10 14.53
C ARG A 164 -13.98 -3.63 14.79
N ASP A 165 -12.74 -3.31 15.10
CA ASP A 165 -12.37 -1.98 15.54
C ASP A 165 -11.64 -1.23 14.44
N VAL A 166 -11.89 0.05 14.29
CA VAL A 166 -11.02 0.95 13.55
C VAL A 166 -10.22 1.75 14.56
N VAL A 167 -8.92 1.67 14.47
CA VAL A 167 -8.02 2.44 15.34
C VAL A 167 -7.25 3.48 14.55
N SER A 168 -6.99 4.62 15.16
CA SER A 168 -6.07 5.62 14.64
C SER A 168 -4.96 5.90 15.64
N CYS A 169 -3.78 6.16 15.14
CA CYS A 169 -2.63 6.54 15.94
C CYS A 169 -1.67 7.42 15.14
N LYS A 170 -0.88 8.21 15.87
CA LYS A 170 0.18 9.03 15.30
C LYS A 170 1.35 8.12 14.91
N LEU A 171 2.04 8.47 13.83
CA LEU A 171 3.34 7.90 13.48
C LEU A 171 4.48 8.74 14.07
N SER A 172 5.63 8.10 14.28
CA SER A 172 6.90 8.78 14.57
C SER A 172 7.27 9.74 13.43
N ASP A 173 8.11 10.72 13.71
CA ASP A 173 8.49 11.75 12.73
C ASP A 173 9.17 11.20 11.46
N ASP A 174 9.78 10.02 11.54
CA ASP A 174 10.34 9.30 10.39
C ASP A 174 9.32 8.41 9.67
N TYR A 175 8.09 8.30 10.22
CA TYR A 175 6.97 7.49 9.73
C TYR A 175 7.21 5.97 9.74
N LEU A 176 8.22 5.50 10.48
CA LEU A 176 8.63 4.09 10.51
C LEU A 176 7.94 3.26 11.62
N GLN A 177 7.20 3.89 12.50
CA GLN A 177 6.50 3.24 13.60
C GLN A 177 5.36 4.10 14.14
N VAL A 178 4.49 3.49 14.94
CA VAL A 178 3.49 4.22 15.71
C VAL A 178 4.11 4.87 16.94
N GLU A 179 3.54 6.00 17.37
CA GLU A 179 3.98 6.78 18.52
C GLU A 179 2.78 7.14 19.41
N GLY A 180 2.99 7.09 20.74
CA GLY A 180 1.96 7.42 21.74
C GLY A 180 0.84 6.38 21.79
N ASP A 181 -0.33 6.81 22.26
CA ASP A 181 -1.51 5.97 22.39
C ASP A 181 -2.32 5.92 21.09
N TYR A 182 -3.17 4.93 20.95
CA TYR A 182 -4.13 4.83 19.86
C TYR A 182 -5.54 5.20 20.33
N LYS A 183 -6.35 5.69 19.39
CA LYS A 183 -7.78 5.93 19.61
C LYS A 183 -8.58 4.85 18.90
N VAL A 184 -9.57 4.28 19.60
CA VAL A 184 -10.55 3.36 18.99
C VAL A 184 -11.72 4.17 18.47
N HIS A 185 -12.10 3.90 17.22
CA HIS A 185 -13.31 4.39 16.57
C HIS A 185 -14.23 3.20 16.34
N TYR A 186 -15.52 3.39 16.51
CA TYR A 186 -16.53 2.33 16.32
C TYR A 186 -16.24 1.07 17.17
N ASP A 187 -16.00 1.29 18.47
CA ASP A 187 -15.74 0.23 19.44
C ASP A 187 -16.92 -0.76 19.48
N HIS A 188 -16.63 -2.01 19.16
CA HIS A 188 -17.56 -3.14 19.20
C HIS A 188 -18.96 -2.88 18.60
N VAL A 189 -19.04 -2.18 17.49
CA VAL A 189 -20.29 -1.97 16.78
C VAL A 189 -20.83 -3.33 16.30
N LYS A 190 -21.99 -3.73 16.83
CA LYS A 190 -22.61 -5.02 16.51
C LYS A 190 -23.24 -5.01 15.13
N PRO A 191 -23.31 -6.16 14.41
CA PRO A 191 -24.10 -6.28 13.20
C PRO A 191 -25.52 -5.68 13.36
N PRO A 192 -26.11 -5.05 12.34
CA PRO A 192 -25.65 -5.04 10.93
C PRO A 192 -24.61 -3.97 10.58
N TYR A 193 -24.20 -3.12 11.51
CA TYR A 193 -23.35 -1.96 11.23
C TYR A 193 -21.87 -2.29 11.06
N THR A 194 -21.44 -3.49 11.50
CA THR A 194 -20.07 -3.99 11.29
C THR A 194 -19.88 -4.68 9.94
N GLU A 195 -20.99 -5.00 9.28
CA GLU A 195 -20.98 -5.54 7.93
C GLU A 195 -21.21 -4.43 6.90
N VAL A 196 -20.59 -3.30 7.04
CA VAL A 196 -20.29 -2.49 5.87
C VAL A 196 -19.31 -3.32 5.07
N ASN A 197 -19.86 -4.17 4.22
CA ASN A 197 -19.11 -5.02 3.35
C ASN A 197 -18.16 -4.13 2.53
N PRO A 198 -16.84 -4.18 2.76
CA PRO A 198 -15.91 -3.39 1.97
C PRO A 198 -15.87 -3.81 0.50
N GLN A 199 -16.76 -4.70 0.10
CA GLN A 199 -16.92 -5.16 -1.29
C GLN A 199 -18.11 -4.54 -2.01
N SER A 200 -18.84 -3.61 -1.39
CA SER A 200 -19.90 -2.85 -2.06
C SER A 200 -19.41 -1.52 -2.61
#